data_125915c96ae2c8de34593f81670241d1
#
_entry.id   125915c96ae2c8de34593f81670241d1
#
_cell.length_a   1.000
_cell.length_b   1.000
_cell.length_c   1.000
_cell.angle_alpha   90.00
_cell.angle_beta   90.00
_cell.angle_gamma   90.00
#
_symmetry.space_group_name_H-M   'P 1'
#
loop_
_entity.id
_entity.type
_entity.pdbx_description
1 polymer ?
#
loop_
_entity_poly.entity_id
_entity_poly.type
_entity_poly.pdbx_seq_one_letter_code
_entity_poly.pdbx_strand_id
1 'polypeptide(L)' 'VYKLDLQGNVIKKYKSIKMASIDTGISSQEISQSCKKQNKITREYKWRYV' A
#
# COMPACT_ATOMS: atom_id res chain seq x y z
N VAL A 1 -3.84 -0.54 6.64
CA VAL A 1 -3.86 -0.47 5.15
C VAL A 1 -3.69 -1.86 4.57
N TYR A 2 -4.19 -2.05 3.37
CA TYR A 2 -4.04 -3.28 2.63
C TYR A 2 -2.99 -3.11 1.54
N LYS A 3 -2.10 -4.08 1.42
CA LYS A 3 -1.20 -4.20 0.28
C LYS A 3 -1.88 -5.08 -0.76
N LEU A 4 -2.00 -4.56 -1.97
CA LEU A 4 -2.70 -5.23 -3.06
C LEU A 4 -1.73 -5.55 -4.19
N ASP A 5 -2.04 -6.61 -4.95
CA ASP A 5 -1.32 -6.85 -6.21
C ASP A 5 -1.88 -5.93 -7.30
N LEU A 6 -1.33 -6.03 -8.50
CA LEU A 6 -1.74 -5.17 -9.61
C LEU A 6 -3.16 -5.48 -10.08
N GLN A 7 -3.70 -6.63 -9.71
CA GLN A 7 -5.05 -7.03 -10.06
C GLN A 7 -6.08 -6.64 -9.00
N GLY A 8 -5.62 -6.06 -7.89
CA GLY A 8 -6.50 -5.60 -6.83
C GLY A 8 -6.74 -6.62 -5.73
N ASN A 9 -6.04 -7.74 -5.72
CA ASN A 9 -6.18 -8.76 -4.67
C ASN A 9 -5.37 -8.37 -3.45
N VAL A 10 -5.94 -8.55 -2.25
CA VAL A 10 -5.24 -8.27 -1.00
C VAL A 10 -4.15 -9.31 -0.78
N ILE A 11 -2.91 -8.86 -0.72
CA ILE A 11 -1.76 -9.72 -0.46
C ILE A 11 -1.47 -9.77 1.03
N LYS A 12 -1.54 -8.62 1.70
CA LYS A 12 -1.20 -8.52 3.10
C LYS A 12 -1.93 -7.35 3.75
N LYS A 13 -2.24 -7.48 5.04
CA LYS A 13 -2.86 -6.43 5.84
C LYS A 13 -1.84 -5.87 6.82
N TYR A 14 -1.84 -4.55 7.00
CA TYR A 14 -0.99 -3.90 7.99
C TYR A 14 -1.86 -3.07 8.92
N LYS A 15 -1.46 -2.98 10.19
CA LYS A 15 -2.18 -2.20 11.19
C LYS A 15 -2.03 -0.70 10.95
N SER A 16 -0.93 -0.28 10.35
CA SER A 16 -0.67 1.13 10.09
C SER A 16 0.21 1.29 8.86
N ILE A 17 0.21 2.50 8.31
CA ILE A 17 1.10 2.85 7.20
C ILE A 17 2.56 2.73 7.62
N LYS A 18 2.86 3.07 8.87
CA LYS A 18 4.23 2.97 9.38
C LYS A 18 4.74 1.54 9.32
N MET A 19 3.92 0.57 9.75
CA MET A 19 4.31 -0.83 9.70
C MET A 19 4.48 -1.31 8.27
N ALA A 20 3.60 -0.90 7.38
CA ALA A 20 3.71 -1.23 5.96
C ALA A 20 5.00 -0.67 5.38
N SER A 21 5.35 0.56 5.73
CA SER A 21 6.57 1.21 5.26
C SER A 21 7.81 0.45 5.72
N ILE A 22 7.85 0.06 6.98
CA ILE A 22 9.00 -0.67 7.54
C ILE A 22 9.17 -2.02 6.85
N ASP A 23 8.08 -2.74 6.66
CA ASP A 23 8.12 -4.08 6.09
C ASP A 23 8.52 -4.08 4.60
N THR A 24 8.02 -3.10 3.86
CA THR A 24 8.23 -3.07 2.41
C THR A 24 9.37 -2.17 1.95
N GLY A 25 9.84 -1.27 2.81
CA GLY A 25 10.83 -0.27 2.43
C GLY A 25 10.27 0.86 1.59
N ILE A 26 8.96 0.93 1.41
CA ILE A 26 8.29 2.00 0.68
C ILE A 26 7.98 3.11 1.67
N SER A 27 8.19 4.38 1.29
CA SER A 27 7.92 5.49 2.20
C SER A 27 6.44 5.57 2.55
N SER A 28 6.14 5.99 3.78
CA SER A 28 4.75 6.13 4.21
C SER A 28 4.00 7.15 3.36
N GLN A 29 4.68 8.17 2.86
CA GLN A 29 4.07 9.15 1.97
C GLN A 29 3.61 8.50 0.66
N GLU A 30 4.43 7.65 0.07
CA GLU A 30 4.06 6.93 -1.15
C GLU A 30 2.87 6.01 -0.91
N ILE A 31 2.88 5.29 0.19
CA ILE A 31 1.77 4.40 0.55
C ILE A 31 0.49 5.20 0.73
N SER A 32 0.56 6.32 1.44
CA SER A 32 -0.60 7.18 1.67
C SER A 32 -1.16 7.72 0.36
N GLN A 33 -0.30 8.16 -0.55
CA GLN A 33 -0.75 8.65 -1.86
C GLN A 33 -1.40 7.54 -2.68
N SER A 34 -0.85 6.34 -2.64
CA SER A 34 -1.45 5.20 -3.34
C SER A 34 -2.82 4.86 -2.77
N CYS A 35 -3.00 4.97 -1.45
CA CYS A 35 -4.31 4.76 -0.83
C CYS A 35 -5.33 5.79 -1.26
N LYS A 36 -4.91 7.04 -1.41
CA LYS A 36 -5.79 8.14 -1.82
C LYS A 36 -6.13 8.09 -3.30
N LYS A 37 -5.17 7.70 -4.11
CA LYS A 37 -5.32 7.61 -5.56
C LYS A 37 -5.31 6.14 -5.95
N GLN A 38 -6.48 5.55 -6.11
CA GLN A 38 -6.63 4.11 -6.31
C GLN A 38 -5.88 3.56 -7.52
N ASN A 39 -5.57 4.41 -8.50
CA ASN A 39 -4.87 3.98 -9.70
C ASN A 39 -3.36 4.13 -9.62
N LYS A 40 -2.84 4.64 -8.51
CA LYS A 40 -1.40 4.83 -8.39
C LYS A 40 -0.73 3.52 -7.98
N ILE A 41 0.22 3.08 -8.79
CA ILE A 41 1.01 1.89 -8.53
C ILE A 41 2.30 2.31 -7.84
N THR A 42 2.63 1.69 -6.72
CA THR A 42 3.85 1.97 -5.97
C THR A 42 4.67 0.69 -5.89
N ARG A 43 5.80 0.66 -6.59
CA ARG A 43 6.73 -0.48 -6.60
C ARG A 43 6.03 -1.82 -6.88
N GLU A 44 5.19 -1.82 -7.91
CA GLU A 44 4.45 -3.00 -8.37
C GLU A 44 3.32 -3.41 -7.44
N TYR A 45 2.94 -2.57 -6.47
CA TYR A 45 1.82 -2.83 -5.56
C TYR A 45 0.85 -1.66 -5.56
N LYS A 46 -0.39 -1.99 -5.25
CA LYS A 46 -1.40 -0.98 -4.98
C LYS A 46 -1.69 -0.99 -3.48
N TRP A 47 -2.24 0.10 -2.97
CA TRP A 47 -2.55 0.23 -1.55
C TRP A 47 -3.96 0.77 -1.37
N ARG A 48 -4.60 0.38 -0.29
CA ARG A 48 -5.96 0.83 0.02
C ARG A 48 -6.11 0.94 1.53
N TYR A 49 -6.88 1.93 1.96
CA TYR A 49 -7.26 2.02 3.37
C TYR A 49 -8.24 0.88 3.71
N VAL A 50 -8.15 0.45 4.96
CA VAL A 50 -9.06 -0.56 5.49
C VAL A 50 -10.49 -0.02 5.53
#